data_f3a8931d03458fffdb8a31141059d42c
#
_entry.id   f3a8931d03458fffdb8a31141059d42c
#
_cell.length_a   1.000
_cell.length_b   1.000
_cell.length_c   1.000
_cell.angle_alpha   90.00
_cell.angle_beta   90.00
_cell.angle_gamma   90.00
#
_symmetry.space_group_name_H-M   'P 1'
#
loop_
_entity.id
_entity.type
_entity.pdbx_description
1 polymer ?
#
loop_
_entity_poly.entity_id
_entity_poly.type
_entity_poly.pdbx_seq_one_letter_code
_entity_poly.pdbx_strand_id
1 'polypeptide(L)'
;MNDERLAQARAWMRQDPDHETRDELAAVITRAASGDEAAAADLDDRFGARLAFGTAGLRGALGAGGNRMNRVLVAQAAAGFAAYLREKSHGRTPTVVIGYDLSLIHI
;
A
#
# COMPACT_ATOMS: atom_id res chain seq x y z
N MET A 1 19.17 7.77 10.66
CA MET A 1 18.10 6.94 10.09
C MET A 1 17.43 6.14 11.19
N ASN A 2 16.13 6.12 11.23
CA ASN A 2 15.36 5.40 12.24
C ASN A 2 15.34 3.89 11.92
N ASP A 3 15.92 3.08 12.81
CA ASP A 3 15.97 1.62 12.63
C ASP A 3 14.58 0.97 12.63
N GLU A 4 13.64 1.55 13.37
CA GLU A 4 12.25 1.09 13.36
C GLU A 4 11.61 1.29 11.99
N ARG A 5 11.90 2.40 11.33
CA ARG A 5 11.37 2.67 10.00
C ARG A 5 11.95 1.70 8.98
N LEU A 6 13.24 1.40 9.06
CA LEU A 6 13.86 0.38 8.20
C LEU A 6 13.26 -1.01 8.42
N ALA A 7 13.05 -1.37 9.68
CA ALA A 7 12.43 -2.66 10.03
C ALA A 7 11.00 -2.74 9.50
N GLN A 8 10.23 -1.66 9.62
CA GLN A 8 8.87 -1.56 9.10
C GLN A 8 8.84 -1.73 7.59
N ALA A 9 9.75 -1.07 6.89
CA ALA A 9 9.83 -1.16 5.44
C ALA A 9 10.19 -2.58 4.99
N ARG A 10 11.14 -3.22 5.66
CA ARG A 10 11.53 -4.60 5.35
C ARG A 10 10.39 -5.58 5.62
N ALA A 11 9.65 -5.39 6.70
CA ALA A 11 8.50 -6.23 7.02
C ALA A 11 7.41 -6.09 5.96
N TRP A 12 7.14 -4.88 5.52
CA TRP A 12 6.17 -4.63 4.45
C TRP A 12 6.60 -5.33 3.15
N MET A 13 7.87 -5.21 2.81
CA MET A 13 8.43 -5.82 1.60
C MET A 13 8.26 -7.35 1.58
N ARG A 14 8.37 -7.99 2.75
CA ARG A 14 8.22 -9.45 2.83
C ARG A 14 6.81 -9.93 2.50
N GLN A 15 5.79 -9.11 2.73
CA GLN A 15 4.40 -9.48 2.40
C GLN A 15 3.97 -9.06 0.99
N ASP A 16 4.78 -8.26 0.31
CA ASP A 16 4.42 -7.71 -0.99
C ASP A 16 4.54 -8.77 -2.10
N PRO A 17 3.44 -9.11 -2.80
CA PRO A 17 3.50 -10.09 -3.88
C PRO A 17 4.04 -9.52 -5.19
N ASP A 18 4.19 -8.20 -5.30
CA ASP A 18 4.58 -7.51 -6.53
C ASP A 18 6.07 -7.25 -6.54
N HIS A 19 6.80 -7.89 -7.45
CA HIS A 19 8.25 -7.70 -7.53
C HIS A 19 8.65 -6.29 -7.92
N GLU A 20 7.81 -5.55 -8.65
CA GLU A 20 8.13 -4.17 -9.03
C GLU A 20 8.18 -3.27 -7.80
N THR A 21 7.17 -3.34 -6.94
CA THR A 21 7.18 -2.54 -5.72
C THR A 21 8.21 -3.04 -4.71
N ARG A 22 8.48 -4.35 -4.68
CA ARG A 22 9.56 -4.88 -3.84
C ARG A 22 10.91 -4.34 -4.27
N ASP A 23 11.19 -4.33 -5.57
CA ASP A 23 12.46 -3.82 -6.11
C ASP A 23 12.60 -2.32 -5.89
N GLU A 24 11.53 -1.55 -6.08
CA GLU A 24 11.49 -0.13 -5.79
C GLU A 24 11.84 0.14 -4.34
N LEU A 25 11.18 -0.56 -3.42
CA LEU A 25 11.40 -0.36 -1.99
C LEU A 25 12.79 -0.80 -1.57
N ALA A 26 13.29 -1.91 -2.10
CA ALA A 26 14.64 -2.37 -1.81
C ALA A 26 15.69 -1.32 -2.16
N ALA A 27 15.52 -0.64 -3.30
CA ALA A 27 16.42 0.43 -3.72
C ALA A 27 16.37 1.62 -2.76
N VAL A 28 15.18 2.02 -2.31
CA VAL A 28 15.02 3.12 -1.36
C VAL A 28 15.63 2.75 -0.01
N ILE A 29 15.41 1.54 0.48
CA ILE A 29 15.98 1.04 1.74
C ILE A 29 17.50 1.08 1.68
N THR A 30 18.08 0.60 0.58
CA THR A 30 19.54 0.56 0.42
C THR A 30 20.13 1.97 0.49
N ARG A 31 19.52 2.93 -0.20
CA ARG A 31 19.98 4.32 -0.17
C ARG A 31 19.83 4.95 1.20
N ALA A 32 18.70 4.73 1.85
CA ALA A 32 18.46 5.27 3.19
C ALA A 32 19.43 4.69 4.21
N ALA A 33 19.71 3.40 4.14
CA ALA A 33 20.65 2.74 5.05
C ALA A 33 22.09 3.21 4.85
N SER A 34 22.44 3.69 3.65
CA SER A 34 23.77 4.22 3.38
C SER A 34 23.92 5.71 3.67
N GLY A 35 22.89 6.35 4.21
CA GLY A 35 22.96 7.74 4.66
C GLY A 35 22.33 8.77 3.73
N ASP A 36 21.61 8.35 2.70
CA ASP A 36 20.90 9.26 1.81
C ASP A 36 19.68 9.85 2.54
N GLU A 37 19.74 11.13 2.88
CA GLU A 37 18.69 11.82 3.61
C GLU A 37 17.38 11.91 2.81
N ALA A 38 17.47 12.08 1.50
CA ALA A 38 16.27 12.12 0.64
C ALA A 38 15.56 10.77 0.63
N ALA A 39 16.31 9.66 0.60
CA ALA A 39 15.73 8.33 0.68
C ALA A 39 15.11 8.08 2.05
N ALA A 40 15.73 8.56 3.13
CA ALA A 40 15.17 8.44 4.47
C ALA A 40 13.85 9.21 4.59
N ALA A 41 13.79 10.43 4.04
CA ALA A 41 12.56 11.21 4.00
C ALA A 41 11.47 10.53 3.17
N ASP A 42 11.85 9.91 2.06
CA ASP A 42 10.93 9.14 1.22
C ASP A 42 10.33 7.96 1.98
N LEU A 43 11.16 7.22 2.73
CA LEU A 43 10.66 6.13 3.58
C LEU A 43 9.67 6.65 4.64
N ASP A 44 9.99 7.77 5.27
CA ASP A 44 9.11 8.35 6.27
C ASP A 44 7.76 8.73 5.67
N ASP A 45 7.73 9.26 4.45
CA ASP A 45 6.50 9.60 3.76
C ASP A 45 5.69 8.34 3.40
N ARG A 46 6.35 7.30 2.93
CA ARG A 46 5.69 6.05 2.51
C ARG A 46 5.10 5.26 3.67
N PHE A 47 5.68 5.37 4.87
CA PHE A 47 5.29 4.57 6.03
C PHE A 47 4.82 5.39 7.23
N GLY A 48 4.90 6.70 7.16
CA GLY A 48 4.49 7.57 8.25
C GLY A 48 2.99 7.69 8.44
N ALA A 49 2.23 7.31 7.43
CA ALA A 49 0.77 7.26 7.47
C ALA A 49 0.30 6.09 6.62
N ARG A 50 -0.97 5.77 6.75
CA ARG A 50 -1.62 4.77 5.91
C ARG A 50 -2.61 5.49 5.00
N LEU A 51 -2.62 5.12 3.73
CA LEU A 51 -3.58 5.68 2.78
C LEU A 51 -5.00 5.37 3.24
N ALA A 52 -5.84 6.38 3.29
CA ALA A 52 -7.20 6.28 3.81
C ALA A 52 -8.22 6.67 2.77
N PHE A 53 -9.44 6.15 2.92
CA PHE A 53 -10.55 6.52 2.05
C PHE A 53 -10.96 7.96 2.29
N GLY A 54 -11.10 8.72 1.19
CA GLY A 54 -11.72 10.02 1.18
C GLY A 54 -13.17 9.95 0.69
N THR A 55 -13.76 11.08 0.38
CA THR A 55 -15.14 11.14 -0.11
C THR A 55 -15.29 10.50 -1.50
N ALA A 56 -14.22 10.48 -2.29
CA ALA A 56 -14.23 9.94 -3.65
C ALA A 56 -13.50 8.60 -3.75
N GLY A 57 -13.34 7.89 -2.63
CA GLY A 57 -12.71 6.58 -2.60
C GLY A 57 -11.26 6.63 -2.13
N LEU A 58 -10.52 5.58 -2.43
CA LEU A 58 -9.12 5.44 -2.05
C LEU A 58 -8.23 5.95 -3.19
N ARG A 59 -7.42 6.95 -2.92
CA ARG A 59 -6.56 7.58 -3.92
C ARG A 59 -5.18 7.86 -3.34
N GLY A 60 -4.16 7.68 -4.17
CA GLY A 60 -2.80 7.99 -3.77
C GLY A 60 -1.82 7.72 -4.90
N ALA A 61 -0.59 8.14 -4.70
CA ALA A 61 0.48 7.89 -5.66
C ALA A 61 0.77 6.39 -5.73
N LEU A 62 1.09 5.90 -6.91
CA LEU A 62 1.53 4.51 -7.10
C LEU A 62 2.92 4.34 -6.50
N GLY A 63 3.14 3.24 -5.82
CA GLY A 63 4.44 2.92 -5.26
C GLY A 63 4.36 2.03 -4.04
N ALA A 64 5.51 1.63 -3.54
CA ALA A 64 5.61 0.79 -2.36
C ALA A 64 5.35 1.57 -1.08
N GLY A 65 4.73 0.93 -0.10
CA GLY A 65 4.50 1.48 1.24
C GLY A 65 3.02 1.65 1.58
N GLY A 66 2.75 1.81 2.87
CA GLY A 66 1.38 1.92 3.38
C GLY A 66 0.67 3.20 2.99
N ASN A 67 1.41 4.26 2.67
CA ASN A 67 0.86 5.55 2.24
C ASN A 67 0.92 5.71 0.72
N ARG A 68 0.90 4.61 -0.01
CA ARG A 68 0.91 4.58 -1.47
C ARG A 68 -0.12 3.58 -1.98
N MET A 69 -0.50 3.72 -3.23
CA MET A 69 -1.37 2.76 -3.91
C MET A 69 -0.53 1.62 -4.45
N ASN A 70 -0.83 0.39 -4.04
CA ASN A 70 -0.11 -0.82 -4.45
C ASN A 70 -0.97 -2.05 -4.16
N ARG A 71 -0.47 -3.22 -4.56
CA ARG A 71 -1.21 -4.47 -4.38
C ARG A 71 -1.47 -4.81 -2.92
N VAL A 72 -0.52 -4.54 -2.04
CA VAL A 72 -0.69 -4.82 -0.60
C VAL A 72 -1.84 -3.99 -0.04
N LEU A 73 -1.84 -2.69 -0.32
CA LEU A 73 -2.89 -1.80 0.19
C LEU A 73 -4.27 -2.17 -0.35
N VAL A 74 -4.35 -2.46 -1.65
CA VAL A 74 -5.62 -2.84 -2.28
C VAL A 74 -6.12 -4.17 -1.70
N ALA A 75 -5.24 -5.15 -1.51
CA ALA A 75 -5.60 -6.43 -0.92
C ALA A 75 -6.12 -6.26 0.51
N GLN A 76 -5.48 -5.40 1.31
CA GLN A 76 -5.92 -5.12 2.68
C GLN A 76 -7.26 -4.41 2.69
N ALA A 77 -7.48 -3.45 1.81
CA ALA A 77 -8.75 -2.73 1.69
C ALA A 77 -9.87 -3.70 1.27
N ALA A 78 -9.59 -4.57 0.30
CA ALA A 78 -10.57 -5.56 -0.15
C ALA A 78 -10.91 -6.57 0.96
N ALA A 79 -9.91 -7.02 1.72
CA ALA A 79 -10.14 -7.93 2.84
C ALA A 79 -11.00 -7.28 3.93
N GLY A 80 -10.74 -6.02 4.25
CA GLY A 80 -11.55 -5.26 5.21
C GLY A 80 -12.98 -5.08 4.75
N PHE A 81 -13.16 -4.76 3.47
CA PHE A 81 -14.49 -4.64 2.87
C PHE A 81 -15.24 -5.96 2.88
N ALA A 82 -14.58 -7.05 2.54
CA ALA A 82 -15.19 -8.39 2.57
C ALA A 82 -15.63 -8.77 3.98
N ALA A 83 -14.79 -8.49 4.99
CA ALA A 83 -15.15 -8.75 6.39
C ALA A 83 -16.38 -7.94 6.82
N TYR A 84 -16.42 -6.67 6.43
CA TYR A 84 -17.57 -5.79 6.71
C TYR A 84 -18.84 -6.34 6.07
N LEU A 85 -18.79 -6.75 4.81
CA LEU A 85 -19.95 -7.30 4.10
C LEU A 85 -20.45 -8.59 4.74
N ARG A 86 -19.53 -9.47 5.14
CA ARG A 86 -19.91 -10.71 5.82
C ARG A 86 -20.61 -10.45 7.13
N GLU A 87 -20.13 -9.48 7.90
CA GLU A 87 -20.78 -9.09 9.15
C GLU A 87 -22.19 -8.53 8.92
N LYS A 88 -22.34 -7.67 7.90
CA LYS A 88 -23.61 -6.99 7.62
C LYS A 88 -24.63 -7.87 6.92
N SER A 89 -24.23 -8.97 6.33
CA SER A 89 -25.15 -9.84 5.58
C SER A 89 -25.88 -10.87 6.45
N HIS A 90 -25.64 -10.89 7.76
CA HIS A 90 -26.37 -11.71 8.74
C HIS A 90 -26.45 -13.20 8.33
N GLY A 91 -25.33 -13.79 7.95
CA GLY A 91 -25.24 -15.19 7.58
C GLY A 91 -25.58 -15.51 6.13
N ARG A 92 -25.97 -14.52 5.34
CA ARG A 92 -26.16 -14.68 3.90
C ARG A 92 -24.84 -14.49 3.18
N THR A 93 -24.72 -15.08 1.99
CA THR A 93 -23.55 -14.85 1.14
C THR A 93 -23.73 -13.50 0.44
N PRO A 94 -22.86 -12.52 0.68
CA PRO A 94 -22.97 -11.23 0.00
C PRO A 94 -22.54 -11.34 -1.47
N THR A 95 -23.08 -10.46 -2.29
CA THR A 95 -22.74 -10.38 -3.72
C THR A 95 -22.05 -9.04 -3.96
N VAL A 96 -20.95 -9.08 -4.71
CA VAL A 96 -20.16 -7.89 -5.04
C VAL A 96 -19.91 -7.87 -6.54
N VAL A 97 -20.01 -6.68 -7.13
CA VAL A 97 -19.64 -6.47 -8.53
C VAL A 97 -18.34 -5.66 -8.56
N ILE A 98 -17.36 -6.14 -9.31
CA ILE A 98 -16.08 -5.48 -9.45
C ILE A 98 -15.92 -5.05 -10.91
N GLY A 99 -15.59 -3.78 -11.11
CA GLY A 99 -15.34 -3.25 -12.43
C GLY A 99 -14.07 -2.41 -12.44
N TYR A 100 -13.56 -2.17 -13.62
CA TYR A 100 -12.44 -1.28 -13.80
C TYR A 100 -12.56 -0.59 -15.16
N ASP A 101 -11.88 0.55 -15.30
CA ASP A 101 -11.80 1.24 -16.58
C ASP A 101 -10.34 1.33 -17.03
N LEU A 102 -10.16 1.82 -18.24
CA LEU A 102 -8.84 1.95 -18.85
C LEU A 102 -8.35 3.40 -18.87
N SER A 103 -8.91 4.26 -18.04
CA SER A 103 -8.55 5.68 -18.00
C SER A 103 -7.08 5.91 -17.67
N LEU A 104 -6.44 4.96 -17.02
CA LEU A 104 -5.00 5.03 -16.68
C LEU A 104 -4.10 5.18 -17.91
N ILE A 105 -4.56 4.73 -19.06
CA ILE A 105 -3.76 4.85 -20.29
C ILE A 105 -3.61 6.28 -20.76
N HIS A 106 -4.37 7.19 -20.19
CA HIS A 106 -4.31 8.62 -20.53
C HIS A 106 -3.33 9.42 -19.68
N ILE A 107 -2.68 8.76 -18.77
CA ILE A 107 -1.74 9.40 -17.85
C ILE A 107 -0.34 9.55 -18.46
#